data_d9b27e081518d024c416db4b8dead2ee
#
_entry.id   d9b27e081518d024c416db4b8dead2ee
#
_cell.length_a   1.000
_cell.length_b   1.000
_cell.length_c   1.000
_cell.angle_alpha   90.00
_cell.angle_beta   90.00
_cell.angle_gamma   90.00
#
_symmetry.space_group_name_H-M   'P 1'
#
loop_
_entity.id
_entity.type
_entity.pdbx_description
1 polymer ?
#
loop_
_entity_poly.entity_id
_entity_poly.type
_entity_poly.pdbx_seq_one_letter_code
_entity_poly.pdbx_strand_id
1 'polypeptide(L)'
;MHTILVFRTGVQAAWSEKFAGISAFAREAGWQLQTIDARLSKPTFKDLIDFWSPRGILADASGDAAQFRNAPFAGIPTVYLNPETDAQGARRLSVISDPEGIVRLAAHELLSREVKALVYVDWFSPVSWSESKRAVLRTVARLHKLPFHIITPCRNAAQDSVRFMRQLSAELKNLPQPSGVFAVNDVIGAAVITAAGKAGIRIPEDLSVVSVDDDPEICENCSPTLTSIRPDFFRMGFAAGRLLRQAIESTDEQPSPLTIPPLSTVRRASSRTLADYDAIVNKALELIRLKACEGLTPADAAALFGASRRSAELRFKAATGQTIGDAILAIRLKAACEYLANGTSSVAAIANFCGWKSDLAFRKAFKSRFGISPRQWKSNTEQTDKQPRRDATPAAPPSEGTTRVRGVPSRDQPNL
;
A
#
# COMPACT_ATOMS: atom_id res chain seq x y z
N MET A 1 -5.73 32.20 -7.95
CA MET A 1 -6.07 30.78 -8.15
C MET A 1 -4.87 30.14 -8.85
N HIS A 2 -4.29 29.06 -8.28
CA HIS A 2 -3.09 28.46 -8.86
C HIS A 2 -3.47 27.30 -9.78
N THR A 3 -2.92 27.28 -10.99
CA THR A 3 -3.07 26.14 -11.91
C THR A 3 -2.06 25.06 -11.56
N ILE A 4 -2.52 23.83 -11.36
CA ILE A 4 -1.72 22.64 -11.12
C ILE A 4 -1.93 21.67 -12.26
N LEU A 5 -0.85 21.26 -12.94
CA LEU A 5 -0.90 20.20 -13.93
C LEU A 5 -0.86 18.84 -13.24
N VAL A 6 -1.72 17.93 -13.69
CA VAL A 6 -1.80 16.57 -13.16
C VAL A 6 -1.62 15.57 -14.31
N PHE A 7 -0.47 14.92 -14.35
CA PHE A 7 -0.16 13.91 -15.39
C PHE A 7 -0.60 12.53 -14.95
N ARG A 8 -1.33 11.87 -15.83
CA ARG A 8 -1.84 10.52 -15.64
C ARG A 8 -1.11 9.52 -16.53
N THR A 9 -0.59 8.43 -15.94
CA THR A 9 -0.02 7.28 -16.68
C THR A 9 -0.57 5.93 -16.19
N GLY A 10 -1.14 5.88 -15.01
CA GLY A 10 -1.54 4.65 -14.30
C GLY A 10 -2.82 3.98 -14.83
N VAL A 11 -3.13 2.82 -14.26
CA VAL A 11 -4.35 2.04 -14.51
C VAL A 11 -5.58 2.76 -13.97
N GLN A 12 -6.75 2.54 -14.58
CA GLN A 12 -7.96 3.33 -14.33
C GLN A 12 -8.44 3.35 -12.88
N ALA A 13 -8.56 2.20 -12.22
CA ALA A 13 -9.11 2.14 -10.86
C ALA A 13 -8.20 2.84 -9.84
N ALA A 14 -6.90 2.48 -9.80
CA ALA A 14 -5.92 3.13 -8.94
C ALA A 14 -5.81 4.65 -9.19
N TRP A 15 -5.93 5.07 -10.47
CA TRP A 15 -5.94 6.48 -10.82
C TRP A 15 -7.15 7.22 -10.25
N SER A 16 -8.35 6.65 -10.36
CA SER A 16 -9.58 7.30 -9.92
C SER A 16 -9.55 7.64 -8.43
N GLU A 17 -9.07 6.73 -7.59
CA GLU A 17 -8.91 6.96 -6.16
C GLU A 17 -7.81 8.01 -5.85
N LYS A 18 -6.66 7.93 -6.52
CA LYS A 18 -5.58 8.94 -6.40
C LYS A 18 -6.10 10.33 -6.77
N PHE A 19 -6.79 10.42 -7.91
CA PHE A 19 -7.34 11.70 -8.38
C PHE A 19 -8.43 12.26 -7.47
N ALA A 20 -9.24 11.39 -6.86
CA ALA A 20 -10.21 11.82 -5.84
C ALA A 20 -9.50 12.47 -4.64
N GLY A 21 -8.40 11.90 -4.17
CA GLY A 21 -7.57 12.47 -3.12
C GLY A 21 -6.93 13.80 -3.51
N ILE A 22 -6.34 13.88 -4.71
CA ILE A 22 -5.78 15.12 -5.28
C ILE A 22 -6.87 16.20 -5.36
N SER A 23 -8.05 15.85 -5.88
CA SER A 23 -9.17 16.79 -6.03
C SER A 23 -9.72 17.29 -4.70
N ALA A 24 -9.75 16.42 -3.68
CA ALA A 24 -10.15 16.81 -2.33
C ALA A 24 -9.20 17.87 -1.77
N PHE A 25 -7.89 17.63 -1.85
CA PHE A 25 -6.89 18.61 -1.43
C PHE A 25 -6.95 19.91 -2.25
N ALA A 26 -7.09 19.82 -3.57
CA ALA A 26 -7.14 20.99 -4.45
C ALA A 26 -8.32 21.92 -4.11
N ARG A 27 -9.49 21.34 -3.73
CA ARG A 27 -10.63 22.16 -3.26
C ARG A 27 -10.31 22.92 -1.98
N GLU A 28 -9.62 22.26 -1.02
CA GLU A 28 -9.21 22.93 0.23
C GLU A 28 -8.18 24.04 -0.02
N ALA A 29 -7.27 23.82 -0.99
CA ALA A 29 -6.19 24.74 -1.32
C ALA A 29 -6.61 25.84 -2.33
N GLY A 30 -7.82 25.81 -2.88
CA GLY A 30 -8.28 26.75 -3.89
C GLY A 30 -7.54 26.62 -5.23
N TRP A 31 -7.09 25.40 -5.58
CA TRP A 31 -6.34 25.13 -6.82
C TRP A 31 -7.27 24.77 -7.98
N GLN A 32 -6.84 25.15 -9.18
CA GLN A 32 -7.42 24.68 -10.43
C GLN A 32 -6.58 23.54 -10.97
N LEU A 33 -7.19 22.36 -11.14
CA LEU A 33 -6.51 21.20 -11.70
C LEU A 33 -6.71 21.13 -13.22
N GLN A 34 -5.60 20.91 -13.95
CA GLN A 34 -5.61 20.57 -15.36
C GLN A 34 -5.01 19.18 -15.55
N THR A 35 -5.87 18.22 -15.90
CA THR A 35 -5.45 16.82 -16.08
C THR A 35 -5.00 16.56 -17.51
N ILE A 36 -3.81 15.97 -17.64
CA ILE A 36 -3.21 15.54 -18.90
C ILE A 36 -3.08 14.02 -18.90
N ASP A 37 -3.73 13.36 -19.85
CA ASP A 37 -3.51 11.93 -20.08
C ASP A 37 -2.27 11.75 -20.94
N ALA A 38 -1.14 11.47 -20.30
CA ALA A 38 0.15 11.34 -20.95
C ALA A 38 0.23 10.13 -21.92
N ARG A 39 -0.74 9.21 -21.86
CA ARG A 39 -0.84 8.06 -22.80
C ARG A 39 -1.46 8.44 -24.13
N LEU A 40 -2.32 9.44 -24.15
CA LEU A 40 -3.13 9.84 -25.33
C LEU A 40 -2.54 11.01 -26.10
N SER A 41 -1.75 11.85 -25.45
CA SER A 41 -1.16 13.02 -26.08
C SER A 41 0.35 12.93 -26.09
N LYS A 42 0.97 13.43 -27.16
CA LYS A 42 2.42 13.63 -27.24
C LYS A 42 2.74 15.13 -27.33
N PRO A 43 2.15 16.01 -26.47
CA PRO A 43 2.62 17.39 -26.42
C PRO A 43 4.03 17.37 -25.89
N THR A 44 4.85 18.29 -26.31
CA THR A 44 6.09 18.51 -25.59
C THR A 44 5.72 19.05 -24.20
N PHE A 45 6.42 18.61 -23.16
CA PHE A 45 6.20 19.17 -21.81
C PHE A 45 6.37 20.68 -21.79
N LYS A 46 7.26 21.20 -22.65
CA LYS A 46 7.46 22.62 -22.83
C LYS A 46 6.18 23.33 -23.28
N ASP A 47 5.51 22.83 -24.32
CA ASP A 47 4.27 23.44 -24.83
C ASP A 47 3.17 23.47 -23.75
N LEU A 48 3.08 22.42 -22.93
CA LEU A 48 2.12 22.37 -21.82
C LEU A 48 2.46 23.39 -20.71
N ILE A 49 3.74 23.53 -20.38
CA ILE A 49 4.20 24.49 -19.39
C ILE A 49 3.99 25.92 -19.88
N ASP A 50 4.36 26.20 -21.13
CA ASP A 50 4.22 27.53 -21.72
C ASP A 50 2.75 27.95 -21.82
N PHE A 51 1.85 27.01 -22.17
CA PHE A 51 0.43 27.29 -22.30
C PHE A 51 -0.29 27.47 -20.94
N TRP A 52 -0.02 26.56 -19.99
CA TRP A 52 -0.75 26.55 -18.72
C TRP A 52 -0.10 27.36 -17.61
N SER A 53 1.18 27.71 -17.75
CA SER A 53 2.00 28.42 -16.74
C SER A 53 1.76 27.88 -15.33
N PRO A 54 1.93 26.56 -15.07
CA PRO A 54 1.52 25.94 -13.83
C PRO A 54 2.36 26.38 -12.66
N ARG A 55 1.74 26.53 -11.49
CA ARG A 55 2.43 26.81 -10.24
C ARG A 55 3.10 25.55 -9.65
N GLY A 56 2.62 24.37 -10.04
CA GLY A 56 3.16 23.09 -9.60
C GLY A 56 2.62 21.93 -10.43
N ILE A 57 3.23 20.76 -10.26
CA ILE A 57 2.95 19.57 -11.05
C ILE A 57 2.78 18.34 -10.13
N LEU A 58 1.77 17.53 -10.41
CA LEU A 58 1.59 16.19 -9.87
C LEU A 58 1.71 15.18 -11.00
N ALA A 59 2.67 14.26 -10.91
CA ALA A 59 2.96 13.28 -11.96
C ALA A 59 2.76 11.85 -11.45
N ASP A 60 1.70 11.16 -11.91
CA ASP A 60 1.55 9.73 -11.66
C ASP A 60 2.52 8.95 -12.55
N ALA A 61 3.58 8.42 -11.93
CA ALA A 61 4.65 7.69 -12.60
C ALA A 61 4.50 6.16 -12.43
N SER A 62 3.35 5.69 -11.96
CA SER A 62 3.12 4.24 -11.73
C SER A 62 2.93 3.41 -13.01
N GLY A 63 2.66 4.05 -14.15
CA GLY A 63 2.57 3.41 -15.47
C GLY A 63 3.87 3.50 -16.25
N ASP A 64 3.85 4.17 -17.42
CA ASP A 64 5.06 4.46 -18.19
C ASP A 64 5.81 5.66 -17.60
N ALA A 65 6.71 5.37 -16.68
CA ALA A 65 7.52 6.37 -15.99
C ALA A 65 8.70 6.88 -16.83
N ALA A 66 9.00 6.25 -17.98
CA ALA A 66 10.15 6.58 -18.80
C ALA A 66 10.14 8.06 -19.24
N GLN A 67 8.97 8.60 -19.55
CA GLN A 67 8.79 10.00 -19.93
C GLN A 67 9.17 11.02 -18.84
N PHE A 68 9.19 10.59 -17.57
CA PHE A 68 9.53 11.46 -16.44
C PHE A 68 10.98 11.30 -15.95
N ARG A 69 11.79 10.43 -16.58
CA ARG A 69 13.16 10.14 -16.13
C ARG A 69 14.07 11.35 -16.12
N ASN A 70 13.98 12.21 -17.12
CA ASN A 70 14.89 13.34 -17.31
C ASN A 70 14.40 14.62 -16.63
N ALA A 71 13.54 14.56 -15.63
CA ALA A 71 13.00 15.71 -14.90
C ALA A 71 12.58 16.87 -15.83
N PRO A 72 11.63 16.66 -16.76
CA PRO A 72 11.29 17.64 -17.79
C PRO A 72 10.69 18.94 -17.24
N PHE A 73 10.50 19.03 -15.93
CA PHE A 73 9.83 20.11 -15.24
C PHE A 73 10.80 20.96 -14.40
N ALA A 74 12.05 21.13 -14.87
CA ALA A 74 13.06 21.90 -14.14
C ALA A 74 12.54 23.30 -13.75
N GLY A 75 12.72 23.66 -12.48
CA GLY A 75 12.28 24.94 -11.93
C GLY A 75 10.81 25.01 -11.51
N ILE A 76 10.00 23.97 -11.72
CA ILE A 76 8.61 23.92 -11.27
C ILE A 76 8.49 22.87 -10.14
N PRO A 77 7.95 23.24 -8.96
CA PRO A 77 7.70 22.27 -7.90
C PRO A 77 6.91 21.08 -8.41
N THR A 78 7.46 19.88 -8.28
CA THR A 78 6.87 18.65 -8.84
C THR A 78 6.89 17.53 -7.82
N VAL A 79 5.74 16.87 -7.63
CA VAL A 79 5.61 15.68 -6.80
C VAL A 79 5.22 14.49 -7.66
N TYR A 80 5.94 13.39 -7.50
CA TYR A 80 5.74 12.15 -8.23
C TYR A 80 5.01 11.12 -7.36
N LEU A 81 4.06 10.39 -7.96
CA LEU A 81 3.40 9.24 -7.33
C LEU A 81 4.01 7.95 -7.88
N ASN A 82 4.56 7.12 -6.99
CA ASN A 82 5.26 5.88 -7.34
C ASN A 82 6.30 6.04 -8.47
N PRO A 83 7.27 6.96 -8.36
CA PRO A 83 8.28 7.14 -9.39
C PRO A 83 9.22 5.94 -9.48
N GLU A 84 9.85 5.77 -10.63
CA GLU A 84 11.03 4.93 -10.72
C GLU A 84 12.18 5.55 -9.92
N THR A 85 13.02 4.71 -9.32
CA THR A 85 14.27 5.14 -8.71
C THR A 85 15.19 5.69 -9.81
N ASP A 86 15.63 6.91 -9.63
CA ASP A 86 16.55 7.55 -10.57
C ASP A 86 17.90 6.83 -10.53
N ALA A 87 18.47 6.53 -11.68
CA ALA A 87 19.80 5.91 -11.80
C ALA A 87 20.92 6.79 -11.17
N GLN A 88 20.63 8.07 -10.93
CA GLN A 88 21.55 9.04 -10.32
C GLN A 88 21.25 9.32 -8.84
N GLY A 89 20.28 8.62 -8.22
CA GLY A 89 19.97 8.78 -6.79
C GLY A 89 19.39 10.15 -6.42
N ALA A 90 18.93 10.95 -7.38
CA ALA A 90 18.30 12.23 -7.10
C ALA A 90 16.99 11.99 -6.32
N ARG A 91 16.92 12.52 -5.10
CA ARG A 91 15.73 12.47 -4.27
C ARG A 91 14.64 13.35 -4.88
N ARG A 92 13.73 12.73 -5.61
CA ARG A 92 12.52 13.41 -6.10
C ARG A 92 11.49 13.49 -4.98
N LEU A 93 10.79 14.60 -4.88
CA LEU A 93 9.62 14.70 -4.04
C LEU A 93 8.61 13.65 -4.52
N SER A 94 8.28 12.71 -3.65
CA SER A 94 7.45 11.59 -4.06
C SER A 94 6.53 11.09 -2.95
N VAL A 95 5.41 10.51 -3.38
CA VAL A 95 4.53 9.72 -2.52
C VAL A 95 4.51 8.30 -3.07
N ILE A 96 4.88 7.34 -2.24
CA ILE A 96 4.97 5.92 -2.63
C ILE A 96 4.03 5.06 -1.80
N SER A 97 3.52 3.99 -2.40
CA SER A 97 2.87 2.92 -1.65
C SER A 97 3.91 2.16 -0.83
N ASP A 98 3.58 1.78 0.39
CA ASP A 98 4.48 1.05 1.29
C ASP A 98 4.64 -0.41 0.82
N PRO A 99 5.79 -0.79 0.23
CA PRO A 99 6.01 -2.15 -0.25
C PRO A 99 6.12 -3.15 0.89
N GLU A 100 6.66 -2.74 2.05
CA GLU A 100 6.79 -3.61 3.22
C GLU A 100 5.43 -3.92 3.83
N GLY A 101 4.59 -2.91 4.01
CA GLY A 101 3.23 -3.06 4.51
C GLY A 101 2.37 -3.92 3.59
N ILE A 102 2.47 -3.72 2.28
CA ILE A 102 1.75 -4.51 1.27
C ILE A 102 2.17 -5.98 1.35
N VAL A 103 3.49 -6.25 1.27
CA VAL A 103 4.00 -7.62 1.27
C VAL A 103 3.76 -8.31 2.61
N ARG A 104 3.85 -7.60 3.74
CA ARG A 104 3.52 -8.17 5.05
C ARG A 104 2.08 -8.67 5.12
N LEU A 105 1.12 -7.90 4.60
CA LEU A 105 -0.29 -8.34 4.54
C LEU A 105 -0.47 -9.54 3.61
N ALA A 106 0.16 -9.52 2.44
CA ALA A 106 0.11 -10.62 1.48
C ALA A 106 0.77 -11.89 2.04
N ALA A 107 1.94 -11.76 2.64
CA ALA A 107 2.65 -12.87 3.26
C ALA A 107 1.86 -13.47 4.43
N HIS A 108 1.25 -12.65 5.28
CA HIS A 108 0.39 -13.12 6.35
C HIS A 108 -0.78 -13.96 5.81
N GLU A 109 -1.39 -13.57 4.71
CA GLU A 109 -2.46 -14.33 4.07
C GLU A 109 -1.96 -15.63 3.46
N LEU A 110 -0.86 -15.60 2.70
CA LEU A 110 -0.29 -16.78 2.04
C LEU A 110 0.28 -17.81 3.04
N LEU A 111 0.95 -17.33 4.10
CA LEU A 111 1.56 -18.18 5.13
C LEU A 111 0.55 -18.66 6.18
N SER A 112 -0.70 -18.20 6.15
CA SER A 112 -1.77 -18.77 6.98
C SER A 112 -2.10 -20.22 6.60
N ARG A 113 -1.57 -20.69 5.47
CA ARG A 113 -1.60 -22.07 4.97
C ARG A 113 -0.18 -22.64 4.98
N GLU A 114 -0.07 -23.97 5.11
CA GLU A 114 1.22 -24.67 5.03
C GLU A 114 1.70 -24.75 3.59
N VAL A 115 2.26 -23.64 3.08
CA VAL A 115 2.83 -23.59 1.73
C VAL A 115 4.25 -24.12 1.71
N LYS A 116 4.62 -24.77 0.62
CA LYS A 116 5.97 -25.33 0.39
C LYS A 116 6.92 -24.36 -0.33
N ALA A 117 6.38 -23.32 -0.95
CA ALA A 117 7.15 -22.27 -1.61
C ALA A 117 6.37 -20.95 -1.66
N LEU A 118 7.10 -19.83 -1.76
CA LEU A 118 6.57 -18.54 -2.12
C LEU A 118 6.97 -18.19 -3.54
N VAL A 119 6.03 -17.66 -4.31
CA VAL A 119 6.19 -17.32 -5.73
C VAL A 119 5.83 -15.86 -5.93
N TYR A 120 6.66 -15.12 -6.63
CA TYR A 120 6.39 -13.77 -7.09
C TYR A 120 6.14 -13.77 -8.60
N VAL A 121 4.99 -13.27 -9.04
CA VAL A 121 4.70 -13.08 -10.46
C VAL A 121 4.82 -11.60 -10.79
N ASP A 122 5.82 -11.27 -11.61
CA ASP A 122 6.28 -9.91 -11.89
C ASP A 122 5.41 -9.19 -12.93
N TRP A 123 5.67 -7.90 -13.11
CA TRP A 123 5.08 -7.09 -14.18
C TRP A 123 5.79 -7.34 -15.52
N PHE A 124 5.18 -6.88 -16.61
CA PHE A 124 5.68 -7.06 -17.98
C PHE A 124 7.01 -6.34 -18.27
N SER A 125 7.39 -5.40 -17.43
CA SER A 125 8.64 -4.64 -17.52
C SER A 125 9.21 -4.37 -16.13
N PRO A 126 10.53 -4.20 -15.99
CA PRO A 126 11.13 -3.79 -14.73
C PRO A 126 10.60 -2.42 -14.31
N VAL A 127 10.01 -2.37 -13.11
CA VAL A 127 9.49 -1.13 -12.48
C VAL A 127 9.80 -1.16 -10.99
N SER A 128 10.20 -0.03 -10.42
CA SER A 128 10.71 0.06 -9.04
C SER A 128 9.69 -0.42 -8.00
N TRP A 129 8.40 -0.14 -8.19
CA TRP A 129 7.34 -0.58 -7.28
C TRP A 129 7.12 -2.11 -7.29
N SER A 130 7.45 -2.81 -8.40
CA SER A 130 7.46 -4.26 -8.46
C SER A 130 8.72 -4.83 -7.79
N GLU A 131 9.88 -4.30 -8.14
CA GLU A 131 11.17 -4.74 -7.61
C GLU A 131 11.24 -4.62 -6.09
N SER A 132 10.72 -3.53 -5.52
CA SER A 132 10.64 -3.32 -4.08
C SER A 132 9.80 -4.40 -3.40
N LYS A 133 8.60 -4.70 -3.90
CA LYS A 133 7.74 -5.77 -3.36
C LYS A 133 8.40 -7.15 -3.48
N ARG A 134 9.03 -7.43 -4.62
CA ARG A 134 9.75 -8.68 -4.86
C ARG A 134 10.90 -8.87 -3.87
N ALA A 135 11.69 -7.83 -3.61
CA ALA A 135 12.81 -7.87 -2.67
C ALA A 135 12.32 -8.15 -1.24
N VAL A 136 11.23 -7.53 -0.81
CA VAL A 136 10.62 -7.76 0.51
C VAL A 136 10.10 -9.20 0.61
N LEU A 137 9.36 -9.71 -0.40
CA LEU A 137 8.83 -11.09 -0.36
C LEU A 137 9.96 -12.14 -0.35
N ARG A 138 11.05 -11.90 -1.08
CA ARG A 138 12.24 -12.75 -1.02
C ARG A 138 12.83 -12.83 0.40
N THR A 139 12.84 -11.69 1.11
CA THR A 139 13.29 -11.65 2.52
C THR A 139 12.35 -12.45 3.42
N VAL A 140 11.04 -12.34 3.23
CA VAL A 140 10.05 -13.15 3.95
C VAL A 140 10.26 -14.63 3.69
N ALA A 141 10.43 -15.06 2.43
CA ALA A 141 10.68 -16.46 2.09
C ALA A 141 11.94 -17.01 2.81
N ARG A 142 13.02 -16.22 2.83
CA ARG A 142 14.25 -16.57 3.53
C ARG A 142 14.05 -16.74 5.03
N LEU A 143 13.30 -15.83 5.68
CA LEU A 143 13.00 -15.89 7.11
C LEU A 143 12.19 -17.14 7.47
N HIS A 144 11.27 -17.55 6.61
CA HIS A 144 10.46 -18.76 6.78
C HIS A 144 11.11 -20.02 6.21
N LYS A 145 12.34 -19.93 5.70
CA LYS A 145 13.11 -21.06 5.09
C LYS A 145 12.35 -21.72 3.93
N LEU A 146 11.58 -20.93 3.18
CA LEU A 146 10.83 -21.39 2.02
C LEU A 146 11.59 -21.13 0.72
N PRO A 147 11.54 -22.04 -0.26
CA PRO A 147 11.95 -21.77 -1.63
C PRO A 147 11.23 -20.53 -2.17
N PHE A 148 11.95 -19.71 -2.93
CA PHE A 148 11.42 -18.50 -3.54
C PHE A 148 11.55 -18.57 -5.05
N HIS A 149 10.43 -18.55 -5.75
CA HIS A 149 10.38 -18.58 -7.20
C HIS A 149 9.94 -17.23 -7.76
N ILE A 150 10.43 -16.87 -8.93
CA ILE A 150 10.04 -15.66 -9.64
C ILE A 150 9.59 -16.09 -11.03
N ILE A 151 8.37 -15.68 -11.40
CA ILE A 151 7.84 -15.81 -12.76
C ILE A 151 7.89 -14.40 -13.38
N THR A 152 8.78 -14.24 -14.36
CA THR A 152 8.88 -13.01 -15.13
C THR A 152 8.18 -13.19 -16.47
N PRO A 153 7.20 -12.32 -16.83
CA PRO A 153 6.52 -12.42 -18.12
C PRO A 153 7.51 -12.41 -19.30
N CYS A 154 7.26 -13.24 -20.29
CA CYS A 154 8.11 -13.33 -21.47
C CYS A 154 8.15 -12.01 -22.23
N ARG A 155 9.20 -11.81 -23.02
CA ARG A 155 9.32 -10.62 -23.89
C ARG A 155 8.09 -10.46 -24.75
N ASN A 156 7.55 -9.24 -24.84
CA ASN A 156 6.29 -8.90 -25.53
C ASN A 156 5.03 -9.56 -24.96
N ALA A 157 5.07 -10.04 -23.71
CA ALA A 157 3.90 -10.65 -23.06
C ALA A 157 2.68 -9.72 -23.01
N ALA A 158 2.89 -8.41 -22.91
CA ALA A 158 1.82 -7.41 -22.93
C ALA A 158 1.09 -7.33 -24.28
N GLN A 159 1.77 -7.67 -25.40
CA GLN A 159 1.20 -7.68 -26.75
C GLN A 159 0.72 -9.07 -27.18
N ASP A 160 1.26 -10.15 -26.60
CA ASP A 160 0.90 -11.53 -26.89
C ASP A 160 0.39 -12.23 -25.62
N SER A 161 -0.86 -11.96 -25.30
CA SER A 161 -1.52 -12.53 -24.12
C SER A 161 -1.60 -14.07 -24.16
N VAL A 162 -1.76 -14.68 -25.34
CA VAL A 162 -1.83 -16.15 -25.48
C VAL A 162 -0.49 -16.80 -25.16
N ARG A 163 0.60 -16.22 -25.65
CA ARG A 163 1.96 -16.68 -25.35
C ARG A 163 2.26 -16.56 -23.84
N PHE A 164 1.90 -15.44 -23.26
CA PHE A 164 2.04 -15.22 -21.81
C PHE A 164 1.26 -16.26 -21.01
N MET A 165 0.00 -16.52 -21.38
CA MET A 165 -0.84 -17.51 -20.68
C MET A 165 -0.27 -18.93 -20.79
N ARG A 166 0.31 -19.31 -21.95
CA ARG A 166 0.97 -20.61 -22.11
C ARG A 166 2.21 -20.72 -21.24
N GLN A 167 3.07 -19.68 -21.22
CA GLN A 167 4.24 -19.62 -20.33
C GLN A 167 3.81 -19.78 -18.87
N LEU A 168 2.86 -18.96 -18.44
CA LEU A 168 2.40 -18.95 -17.05
C LEU A 168 1.83 -20.31 -16.63
N SER A 169 0.98 -20.94 -17.48
CA SER A 169 0.47 -22.29 -17.21
C SER A 169 1.56 -23.33 -17.09
N ALA A 170 2.61 -23.27 -17.91
CA ALA A 170 3.72 -24.20 -17.85
C ALA A 170 4.58 -24.02 -16.58
N GLU A 171 4.89 -22.77 -16.22
CA GLU A 171 5.67 -22.47 -15.03
C GLU A 171 4.92 -22.82 -13.73
N LEU A 172 3.61 -22.53 -13.65
CA LEU A 172 2.80 -22.88 -12.49
C LEU A 172 2.71 -24.40 -12.24
N LYS A 173 2.72 -25.24 -13.29
CA LYS A 173 2.75 -26.70 -13.17
C LYS A 173 4.02 -27.25 -12.51
N ASN A 174 5.13 -26.53 -12.66
CA ASN A 174 6.42 -26.95 -12.14
C ASN A 174 6.68 -26.51 -10.69
N LEU A 175 5.75 -25.76 -10.08
CA LEU A 175 5.89 -25.31 -8.71
C LEU A 175 5.63 -26.44 -7.70
N PRO A 176 6.34 -26.44 -6.55
CA PRO A 176 5.97 -27.27 -5.42
C PRO A 176 4.53 -26.97 -4.97
N GLN A 177 3.74 -27.98 -4.67
CA GLN A 177 2.37 -27.77 -4.18
C GLN A 177 2.23 -28.25 -2.73
N PRO A 178 1.49 -27.51 -1.89
CA PRO A 178 0.85 -26.22 -2.15
C PRO A 178 1.87 -25.06 -2.17
N SER A 179 1.63 -24.06 -3.02
CA SER A 179 2.45 -22.83 -3.10
C SER A 179 1.63 -21.58 -2.84
N GLY A 180 2.26 -20.55 -2.27
CA GLY A 180 1.71 -19.22 -2.12
C GLY A 180 2.20 -18.27 -3.21
N VAL A 181 1.31 -17.78 -4.05
CA VAL A 181 1.61 -16.84 -5.14
C VAL A 181 1.22 -15.43 -4.77
N PHE A 182 2.19 -14.53 -4.83
CA PHE A 182 1.96 -13.11 -4.77
C PHE A 182 2.11 -12.52 -6.17
N ALA A 183 0.99 -12.15 -6.77
CA ALA A 183 0.94 -11.45 -8.05
C ALA A 183 1.11 -9.95 -7.82
N VAL A 184 1.93 -9.31 -8.63
CA VAL A 184 2.34 -7.91 -8.46
C VAL A 184 1.19 -6.92 -8.44
N ASN A 185 0.09 -7.24 -9.14
CA ASN A 185 -1.19 -6.50 -9.17
C ASN A 185 -2.35 -7.42 -9.59
N ASP A 186 -3.57 -6.90 -9.61
CA ASP A 186 -4.77 -7.68 -9.90
C ASP A 186 -4.83 -8.19 -11.36
N VAL A 187 -4.28 -7.44 -12.32
CA VAL A 187 -4.22 -7.89 -13.73
C VAL A 187 -3.39 -9.17 -13.84
N ILE A 188 -2.23 -9.21 -13.20
CA ILE A 188 -1.39 -10.41 -13.15
C ILE A 188 -2.03 -11.50 -12.29
N GLY A 189 -2.69 -11.14 -11.19
CA GLY A 189 -3.44 -12.09 -10.35
C GLY A 189 -4.54 -12.83 -11.13
N ALA A 190 -5.32 -12.10 -11.93
CA ALA A 190 -6.34 -12.68 -12.81
C ALA A 190 -5.73 -13.61 -13.87
N ALA A 191 -4.58 -13.23 -14.43
CA ALA A 191 -3.84 -14.08 -15.37
C ALA A 191 -3.37 -15.39 -14.70
N VAL A 192 -2.85 -15.31 -13.46
CA VAL A 192 -2.44 -16.48 -12.66
C VAL A 192 -3.63 -17.42 -12.44
N ILE A 193 -4.78 -16.91 -12.01
CA ILE A 193 -5.99 -17.72 -11.79
C ILE A 193 -6.43 -18.42 -13.08
N THR A 194 -6.47 -17.68 -14.18
CA THR A 194 -6.87 -18.23 -15.48
C THR A 194 -5.88 -19.30 -15.97
N ALA A 195 -4.57 -19.05 -15.82
CA ALA A 195 -3.52 -19.99 -16.22
C ALA A 195 -3.54 -21.27 -15.37
N ALA A 196 -3.75 -21.14 -14.06
CA ALA A 196 -3.88 -22.26 -13.13
C ALA A 196 -5.10 -23.14 -13.49
N GLY A 197 -6.26 -22.52 -13.78
CA GLY A 197 -7.46 -23.23 -14.22
C GLY A 197 -7.22 -24.03 -15.51
N LYS A 198 -6.54 -23.44 -16.51
CA LYS A 198 -6.14 -24.14 -17.74
C LYS A 198 -5.11 -25.24 -17.50
N ALA A 199 -4.31 -25.11 -16.43
CA ALA A 199 -3.31 -26.10 -16.03
C ALA A 199 -3.88 -27.26 -15.18
N GLY A 200 -5.15 -27.17 -14.75
CA GLY A 200 -5.80 -28.14 -13.85
C GLY A 200 -5.34 -28.01 -12.38
N ILE A 201 -4.78 -26.86 -12.00
CA ILE A 201 -4.30 -26.56 -10.65
C ILE A 201 -5.48 -25.99 -9.84
N ARG A 202 -5.73 -26.55 -8.67
CA ARG A 202 -6.82 -26.12 -7.79
C ARG A 202 -6.40 -24.90 -6.98
N ILE A 203 -7.26 -23.89 -6.97
CA ILE A 203 -7.12 -22.69 -6.15
C ILE A 203 -8.28 -22.67 -5.14
N PRO A 204 -8.02 -22.56 -3.86
CA PRO A 204 -6.73 -22.25 -3.19
C PRO A 204 -5.94 -23.49 -2.71
N GLU A 205 -6.34 -24.73 -3.01
CA GLU A 205 -5.79 -25.94 -2.41
C GLU A 205 -4.33 -26.18 -2.82
N ASP A 206 -4.05 -26.17 -4.12
CA ASP A 206 -2.71 -26.41 -4.68
C ASP A 206 -1.93 -25.10 -4.84
N LEU A 207 -2.64 -24.00 -5.05
CA LEU A 207 -2.06 -22.68 -5.27
C LEU A 207 -2.91 -21.58 -4.63
N SER A 208 -2.44 -20.99 -3.54
CA SER A 208 -3.07 -19.81 -2.93
C SER A 208 -2.59 -18.53 -3.63
N VAL A 209 -3.50 -17.65 -4.07
CA VAL A 209 -3.15 -16.45 -4.85
C VAL A 209 -3.60 -15.18 -4.13
N VAL A 210 -2.67 -14.24 -3.99
CA VAL A 210 -2.91 -12.90 -3.46
C VAL A 210 -2.31 -11.88 -4.42
N SER A 211 -3.01 -10.77 -4.66
CA SER A 211 -2.59 -9.67 -5.52
C SER A 211 -2.62 -8.31 -4.80
N VAL A 212 -2.51 -7.23 -5.56
CA VAL A 212 -2.55 -5.84 -5.07
C VAL A 212 -3.44 -5.00 -5.99
N ASP A 213 -4.05 -3.98 -5.46
CA ASP A 213 -4.86 -2.87 -5.98
C ASP A 213 -6.33 -2.93 -5.55
N ASP A 214 -6.91 -4.12 -5.37
CA ASP A 214 -8.31 -4.36 -5.02
C ASP A 214 -9.28 -3.72 -6.01
N ASP A 215 -8.99 -3.93 -7.31
CA ASP A 215 -9.88 -3.53 -8.39
C ASP A 215 -11.10 -4.48 -8.45
N PRO A 216 -12.31 -4.02 -8.11
CA PRO A 216 -13.49 -4.88 -8.09
C PRO A 216 -13.86 -5.42 -9.47
N GLU A 217 -13.59 -4.68 -10.56
CA GLU A 217 -13.88 -5.13 -11.93
C GLU A 217 -13.02 -6.35 -12.30
N ILE A 218 -11.83 -6.47 -11.71
CA ILE A 218 -10.95 -7.62 -11.93
C ILE A 218 -11.21 -8.70 -10.87
N CYS A 219 -11.14 -8.34 -9.60
CA CYS A 219 -11.15 -9.30 -8.50
C CYS A 219 -12.44 -10.11 -8.40
N GLU A 220 -13.60 -9.48 -8.63
CA GLU A 220 -14.90 -10.14 -8.55
C GLU A 220 -15.23 -10.98 -9.80
N ASN A 221 -14.61 -10.69 -10.94
CA ASN A 221 -14.81 -11.42 -12.18
C ASN A 221 -13.84 -12.60 -12.39
N CYS A 222 -12.91 -12.83 -11.44
CA CYS A 222 -12.09 -14.04 -11.43
C CYS A 222 -12.89 -15.26 -10.94
N SER A 223 -12.50 -16.46 -11.39
CA SER A 223 -13.04 -17.72 -10.86
C SER A 223 -11.89 -18.68 -10.52
N PRO A 224 -11.60 -18.86 -9.20
CA PRO A 224 -12.21 -18.23 -8.01
C PRO A 224 -11.91 -16.72 -7.90
N THR A 225 -12.76 -15.97 -7.16
CA THR A 225 -12.58 -14.53 -6.93
C THR A 225 -11.26 -14.23 -6.23
N LEU A 226 -10.60 -13.13 -6.64
CA LEU A 226 -9.21 -12.82 -6.31
C LEU A 226 -9.05 -12.04 -5.00
N THR A 227 -8.33 -12.60 -4.05
CA THR A 227 -7.87 -11.91 -2.84
C THR A 227 -6.83 -10.86 -3.20
N SER A 228 -7.02 -9.64 -2.73
CA SER A 228 -6.13 -8.53 -3.05
C SER A 228 -5.81 -7.65 -1.85
N ILE A 229 -4.60 -7.09 -1.81
CA ILE A 229 -4.21 -6.07 -0.85
C ILE A 229 -4.67 -4.71 -1.38
N ARG A 230 -5.41 -3.96 -0.57
CA ARG A 230 -5.88 -2.62 -0.94
C ARG A 230 -4.90 -1.54 -0.48
N PRO A 231 -4.24 -0.82 -1.40
CA PRO A 231 -3.48 0.38 -1.08
C PRO A 231 -4.42 1.54 -0.71
N ASP A 232 -3.91 2.55 -0.01
CA ASP A 232 -4.65 3.78 0.26
C ASP A 232 -4.36 4.83 -0.82
N PHE A 233 -4.93 4.61 -2.01
CA PHE A 233 -4.73 5.51 -3.14
C PHE A 233 -5.33 6.89 -2.94
N PHE A 234 -6.45 6.99 -2.21
CA PHE A 234 -7.02 8.30 -1.87
C PHE A 234 -6.05 9.12 -1.02
N ARG A 235 -5.52 8.52 0.04
CA ARG A 235 -4.54 9.17 0.92
C ARG A 235 -3.26 9.51 0.17
N MET A 236 -2.82 8.65 -0.75
CA MET A 236 -1.68 8.93 -1.61
C MET A 236 -1.88 10.21 -2.42
N GLY A 237 -3.03 10.36 -3.08
CA GLY A 237 -3.36 11.55 -3.86
C GLY A 237 -3.48 12.82 -2.99
N PHE A 238 -4.15 12.72 -1.84
CA PHE A 238 -4.27 13.83 -0.89
C PHE A 238 -2.92 14.28 -0.33
N ALA A 239 -2.06 13.31 0.05
CA ALA A 239 -0.73 13.57 0.54
C ALA A 239 0.18 14.21 -0.53
N ALA A 240 0.02 13.81 -1.80
CA ALA A 240 0.75 14.43 -2.91
C ALA A 240 0.40 15.90 -3.09
N GLY A 241 -0.89 16.26 -3.00
CA GLY A 241 -1.32 17.65 -3.00
C GLY A 241 -0.72 18.46 -1.84
N ARG A 242 -0.74 17.90 -0.63
CA ARG A 242 -0.14 18.53 0.54
C ARG A 242 1.37 18.75 0.39
N LEU A 243 2.07 17.72 -0.09
CA LEU A 243 3.52 17.79 -0.33
C LEU A 243 3.87 18.83 -1.39
N LEU A 244 3.05 18.92 -2.46
CA LEU A 244 3.23 19.94 -3.49
C LEU A 244 3.03 21.35 -2.94
N ARG A 245 2.02 21.57 -2.08
CA ARG A 245 1.85 22.88 -1.42
C ARG A 245 3.07 23.27 -0.61
N GLN A 246 3.60 22.35 0.19
CA GLN A 246 4.83 22.59 0.95
C GLN A 246 6.00 22.98 0.01
N ALA A 247 6.15 22.28 -1.11
CA ALA A 247 7.20 22.59 -2.09
C ALA A 247 7.02 23.93 -2.82
N ILE A 248 5.78 24.41 -2.97
CA ILE A 248 5.47 25.72 -3.55
C ILE A 248 5.74 26.87 -2.54
N GLU A 249 5.47 26.62 -1.26
CA GLU A 249 5.52 27.64 -0.20
C GLU A 249 6.90 27.70 0.49
N SER A 250 7.69 26.62 0.46
CA SER A 250 8.99 26.53 1.11
C SER A 250 10.12 26.97 0.18
N THR A 251 11.00 27.86 0.68
CA THR A 251 12.18 28.30 -0.05
C THR A 251 13.46 27.55 0.37
N ASP A 252 13.49 26.92 1.55
CA ASP A 252 14.73 26.44 2.16
C ASP A 252 14.77 24.95 2.54
N GLU A 253 13.63 24.27 2.68
CA GLU A 253 13.58 22.84 3.02
C GLU A 253 12.88 22.03 1.92
N GLN A 254 13.59 21.05 1.38
CA GLN A 254 13.00 20.06 0.49
C GLN A 254 12.19 19.06 1.33
N PRO A 255 10.85 18.97 1.17
CA PRO A 255 10.05 18.00 1.89
C PRO A 255 10.53 16.56 1.60
N SER A 256 10.53 15.72 2.63
CA SER A 256 10.95 14.32 2.47
C SER A 256 9.88 13.50 1.71
N PRO A 257 10.29 12.47 0.95
CA PRO A 257 9.37 11.50 0.36
C PRO A 257 8.42 10.89 1.40
N LEU A 258 7.16 10.66 1.02
CA LEU A 258 6.13 10.08 1.89
C LEU A 258 5.80 8.66 1.47
N THR A 259 5.73 7.76 2.44
CA THR A 259 5.30 6.37 2.24
C THR A 259 3.90 6.17 2.81
N ILE A 260 2.97 5.64 2.01
CA ILE A 260 1.56 5.43 2.38
C ILE A 260 1.30 3.94 2.63
N PRO A 261 0.94 3.55 3.86
CA PRO A 261 0.65 2.15 4.19
C PRO A 261 -0.64 1.68 3.52
N PRO A 262 -0.75 0.36 3.23
CA PRO A 262 -1.98 -0.23 2.72
C PRO A 262 -3.09 -0.21 3.77
N LEU A 263 -4.35 -0.25 3.31
CA LEU A 263 -5.52 -0.29 4.17
C LEU A 263 -5.75 -1.67 4.78
N SER A 264 -5.82 -2.72 3.96
CA SER A 264 -6.20 -4.07 4.41
C SER A 264 -6.00 -5.13 3.33
N THR A 265 -6.12 -6.39 3.72
CA THR A 265 -6.34 -7.52 2.81
C THR A 265 -7.84 -7.68 2.56
N VAL A 266 -8.28 -7.68 1.31
CA VAL A 266 -9.63 -8.01 0.90
C VAL A 266 -9.64 -9.47 0.51
N ARG A 267 -10.09 -10.30 1.45
CA ARG A 267 -10.07 -11.76 1.31
C ARG A 267 -11.19 -12.25 0.41
N ARG A 268 -10.84 -13.12 -0.54
CA ARG A 268 -11.76 -13.79 -1.45
C ARG A 268 -11.37 -15.26 -1.62
N ALA A 269 -11.96 -15.94 -2.59
CA ALA A 269 -11.83 -17.39 -2.73
C ALA A 269 -10.44 -17.87 -3.19
N SER A 270 -9.59 -17.00 -3.75
CA SER A 270 -8.27 -17.42 -4.25
C SER A 270 -7.22 -17.73 -3.17
N SER A 271 -7.47 -17.33 -1.92
CA SER A 271 -6.59 -17.64 -0.79
C SER A 271 -7.27 -18.45 0.32
N ARG A 272 -8.58 -18.72 0.21
CA ARG A 272 -9.36 -19.40 1.25
C ARG A 272 -10.22 -20.53 0.69
N THR A 273 -10.30 -21.62 1.43
CA THR A 273 -11.23 -22.70 1.15
C THR A 273 -12.68 -22.29 1.45
N LEU A 274 -13.64 -23.03 0.90
CA LEU A 274 -15.06 -22.85 1.24
C LEU A 274 -15.33 -22.99 2.75
N ALA A 275 -14.54 -23.80 3.47
CA ALA A 275 -14.65 -23.95 4.92
C ALA A 275 -14.22 -22.69 5.69
N ASP A 276 -13.29 -21.90 5.13
CA ASP A 276 -12.80 -20.65 5.71
C ASP A 276 -13.64 -19.44 5.30
N TYR A 277 -14.57 -19.64 4.36
CA TYR A 277 -15.26 -18.57 3.67
C TYR A 277 -16.69 -18.37 4.19
N ASP A 278 -16.86 -17.49 5.16
CA ASP A 278 -18.17 -16.90 5.44
C ASP A 278 -18.39 -15.69 4.51
N ALA A 279 -19.00 -15.94 3.35
CA ALA A 279 -19.23 -14.92 2.30
C ALA A 279 -20.00 -13.69 2.82
N ILE A 280 -20.88 -13.91 3.81
CA ILE A 280 -21.67 -12.82 4.40
C ILE A 280 -20.79 -11.98 5.33
N VAL A 281 -19.93 -12.64 6.13
CA VAL A 281 -18.98 -11.92 6.99
C VAL A 281 -18.02 -11.09 6.16
N ASN A 282 -17.54 -11.61 5.03
CA ASN A 282 -16.66 -10.86 4.15
C ASN A 282 -17.36 -9.65 3.50
N LYS A 283 -18.60 -9.80 3.04
CA LYS A 283 -19.42 -8.68 2.56
C LYS A 283 -19.63 -7.61 3.66
N ALA A 284 -19.86 -8.06 4.90
CA ALA A 284 -19.99 -7.14 6.02
C ALA A 284 -18.69 -6.41 6.34
N LEU A 285 -17.53 -7.09 6.31
CA LEU A 285 -16.21 -6.47 6.48
C LEU A 285 -15.93 -5.44 5.38
N GLU A 286 -16.29 -5.77 4.14
CA GLU A 286 -16.11 -4.86 3.02
C GLU A 286 -17.01 -3.61 3.15
N LEU A 287 -18.31 -3.79 3.47
CA LEU A 287 -19.22 -2.70 3.74
C LEU A 287 -18.70 -1.79 4.87
N ILE A 288 -18.21 -2.40 5.96
CA ILE A 288 -17.63 -1.67 7.09
C ILE A 288 -16.43 -0.86 6.64
N ARG A 289 -15.53 -1.47 5.87
CA ARG A 289 -14.32 -0.80 5.37
C ARG A 289 -14.64 0.39 4.49
N LEU A 290 -15.59 0.24 3.57
CA LEU A 290 -15.96 1.30 2.62
C LEU A 290 -16.76 2.42 3.28
N LYS A 291 -17.67 2.07 4.19
CA LYS A 291 -18.70 3.01 4.67
C LYS A 291 -18.62 3.36 6.14
N ALA A 292 -17.63 2.86 6.88
CA ALA A 292 -17.50 3.19 8.30
C ALA A 292 -17.46 4.71 8.55
N CYS A 293 -16.68 5.44 7.76
CA CYS A 293 -16.56 6.90 7.87
C CYS A 293 -17.72 7.67 7.23
N GLU A 294 -18.61 7.02 6.49
CA GLU A 294 -19.82 7.61 5.93
C GLU A 294 -21.04 7.53 6.88
N GLY A 295 -20.82 7.13 8.13
CA GLY A 295 -21.88 7.06 9.13
C GLY A 295 -22.55 5.67 9.25
N LEU A 296 -21.98 4.61 8.65
CA LEU A 296 -22.46 3.23 8.76
C LEU A 296 -22.73 2.85 10.21
N THR A 297 -23.90 2.25 10.48
CA THR A 297 -24.22 1.72 11.80
C THR A 297 -23.99 0.21 11.89
N PRO A 298 -23.80 -0.35 13.11
CA PRO A 298 -23.73 -1.79 13.26
C PRO A 298 -24.99 -2.54 12.78
N ALA A 299 -26.16 -1.88 12.81
CA ALA A 299 -27.40 -2.44 12.31
C ALA A 299 -27.39 -2.59 10.78
N ASP A 300 -26.85 -1.61 10.06
CA ASP A 300 -26.75 -1.64 8.59
C ASP A 300 -25.86 -2.82 8.15
N ALA A 301 -24.72 -3.02 8.80
CA ALA A 301 -23.83 -4.15 8.49
C ALA A 301 -24.45 -5.49 8.91
N ALA A 302 -25.16 -5.56 10.03
CA ALA A 302 -25.84 -6.76 10.48
C ALA A 302 -27.00 -7.17 9.55
N ALA A 303 -27.63 -6.22 8.86
CA ALA A 303 -28.74 -6.49 7.91
C ALA A 303 -28.30 -7.41 6.76
N LEU A 304 -27.01 -7.40 6.37
CA LEU A 304 -26.47 -8.29 5.32
C LEU A 304 -26.63 -9.78 5.65
N PHE A 305 -26.73 -10.11 6.93
CA PHE A 305 -26.81 -11.53 7.36
C PHE A 305 -28.19 -12.15 7.15
N GLY A 306 -29.23 -11.36 6.85
CA GLY A 306 -30.61 -11.87 6.69
C GLY A 306 -31.16 -12.59 7.94
N ALA A 307 -30.58 -12.31 9.13
CA ALA A 307 -30.86 -12.96 10.39
C ALA A 307 -31.05 -11.91 11.51
N SER A 308 -31.42 -12.36 12.71
CA SER A 308 -31.50 -11.45 13.85
C SER A 308 -30.14 -10.79 14.12
N ARG A 309 -30.15 -9.53 14.62
CA ARG A 309 -28.93 -8.81 14.96
C ARG A 309 -28.00 -9.62 15.87
N ARG A 310 -28.56 -10.35 16.84
CA ARG A 310 -27.78 -11.21 17.75
C ARG A 310 -27.08 -12.34 17.00
N SER A 311 -27.76 -12.98 16.06
CA SER A 311 -27.17 -14.03 15.22
C SER A 311 -26.07 -13.49 14.31
N ALA A 312 -26.29 -12.32 13.69
CA ALA A 312 -25.29 -11.63 12.89
C ALA A 312 -24.02 -11.30 13.69
N GLU A 313 -24.17 -10.70 14.88
CA GLU A 313 -23.06 -10.39 15.79
C GLU A 313 -22.28 -11.64 16.21
N LEU A 314 -22.97 -12.73 16.58
CA LEU A 314 -22.31 -13.98 16.96
C LEU A 314 -21.52 -14.59 15.80
N ARG A 315 -22.10 -14.63 14.60
CA ARG A 315 -21.47 -15.16 13.40
C ARG A 315 -20.27 -14.31 12.98
N PHE A 316 -20.42 -12.99 12.98
CA PHE A 316 -19.34 -12.06 12.69
C PHE A 316 -18.20 -12.19 13.70
N LYS A 317 -18.51 -12.23 15.00
CA LYS A 317 -17.51 -12.38 16.07
C LYS A 317 -16.79 -13.73 16.02
N ALA A 318 -17.50 -14.82 15.73
CA ALA A 318 -16.90 -16.13 15.56
C ALA A 318 -15.87 -16.16 14.42
N ALA A 319 -16.16 -15.47 13.32
CA ALA A 319 -15.28 -15.42 12.15
C ALA A 319 -14.13 -14.41 12.27
N THR A 320 -14.32 -13.29 12.99
CA THR A 320 -13.39 -12.14 13.01
C THR A 320 -12.72 -11.90 14.36
N GLY A 321 -13.20 -12.52 15.42
CA GLY A 321 -12.74 -12.28 16.79
C GLY A 321 -13.28 -11.00 17.45
N GLN A 322 -14.02 -10.15 16.74
CA GLN A 322 -14.51 -8.84 17.21
C GLN A 322 -15.98 -8.63 16.83
N THR A 323 -16.66 -7.69 17.50
CA THR A 323 -18.04 -7.31 17.14
C THR A 323 -18.07 -6.43 15.89
N ILE A 324 -19.22 -6.35 15.22
CA ILE A 324 -19.44 -5.42 14.08
C ILE A 324 -19.17 -3.97 14.53
N GLY A 325 -19.63 -3.63 15.74
CA GLY A 325 -19.40 -2.30 16.32
C GLY A 325 -17.91 -1.99 16.52
N ASP A 326 -17.12 -2.95 17.02
CA ASP A 326 -15.67 -2.79 17.22
C ASP A 326 -14.94 -2.63 15.89
N ALA A 327 -15.34 -3.37 14.85
CA ALA A 327 -14.77 -3.27 13.52
C ALA A 327 -14.99 -1.87 12.91
N ILE A 328 -16.21 -1.34 13.00
CA ILE A 328 -16.53 0.03 12.55
C ILE A 328 -15.72 1.06 13.35
N LEU A 329 -15.67 0.90 14.67
CA LEU A 329 -14.96 1.79 15.57
C LEU A 329 -13.45 1.84 15.27
N ALA A 330 -12.85 0.69 15.01
CA ALA A 330 -11.43 0.59 14.68
C ALA A 330 -11.06 1.39 13.42
N ILE A 331 -11.87 1.29 12.36
CA ILE A 331 -11.64 2.05 11.11
C ILE A 331 -11.80 3.56 11.34
N ARG A 332 -12.86 3.97 12.04
CA ARG A 332 -13.10 5.39 12.35
C ARG A 332 -11.98 6.00 13.18
N LEU A 333 -11.52 5.28 14.21
CA LEU A 333 -10.44 5.75 15.07
C LEU A 333 -9.11 5.82 14.32
N LYS A 334 -8.84 4.86 13.42
CA LYS A 334 -7.66 4.89 12.56
C LYS A 334 -7.67 6.12 11.67
N ALA A 335 -8.76 6.36 10.95
CA ALA A 335 -8.94 7.56 10.13
C ALA A 335 -8.78 8.85 10.96
N ALA A 336 -9.36 8.88 12.17
CA ALA A 336 -9.24 10.03 13.06
C ALA A 336 -7.79 10.32 13.48
N CYS A 337 -7.00 9.29 13.81
CA CYS A 337 -5.57 9.45 14.12
C CYS A 337 -4.81 10.05 12.94
N GLU A 338 -5.13 9.62 11.72
CA GLU A 338 -4.52 10.12 10.50
C GLU A 338 -4.86 11.58 10.23
N TYR A 339 -6.13 11.98 10.41
CA TYR A 339 -6.54 13.38 10.30
C TYR A 339 -5.96 14.27 11.41
N LEU A 340 -5.85 13.75 12.63
CA LEU A 340 -5.24 14.47 13.75
C LEU A 340 -3.73 14.70 13.56
N ALA A 341 -3.03 13.72 13.02
CA ALA A 341 -1.59 13.82 12.75
C ALA A 341 -1.26 14.76 11.58
N ASN A 342 -2.15 14.83 10.58
CA ASN A 342 -1.85 15.46 9.31
C ASN A 342 -2.65 16.74 9.03
N GLY A 343 -3.55 17.16 9.90
CA GLY A 343 -4.55 18.16 9.56
C GLY A 343 -4.55 19.43 10.41
N THR A 344 -4.91 20.55 9.77
CA THR A 344 -5.29 21.82 10.40
C THR A 344 -6.76 21.82 10.84
N SER A 345 -7.53 20.79 10.50
CA SER A 345 -8.97 20.70 10.77
C SER A 345 -9.28 20.66 12.27
N SER A 346 -10.42 21.21 12.64
CA SER A 346 -10.89 21.15 14.03
C SER A 346 -11.27 19.74 14.43
N VAL A 347 -11.19 19.44 15.74
CA VAL A 347 -11.56 18.10 16.27
C VAL A 347 -13.01 17.73 15.92
N ALA A 348 -13.93 18.72 15.88
CA ALA A 348 -15.31 18.50 15.49
C ALA A 348 -15.47 18.17 13.99
N ALA A 349 -14.71 18.84 13.12
CA ALA A 349 -14.67 18.51 11.70
C ALA A 349 -14.13 17.10 11.45
N ILE A 350 -13.05 16.71 12.14
CA ILE A 350 -12.48 15.36 12.08
C ILE A 350 -13.50 14.31 12.53
N ALA A 351 -14.26 14.57 13.61
CA ALA A 351 -15.33 13.67 14.03
C ALA A 351 -16.34 13.41 12.89
N ASN A 352 -16.80 14.46 12.22
CA ASN A 352 -17.72 14.34 11.09
C ASN A 352 -17.11 13.58 9.91
N PHE A 353 -15.88 13.88 9.51
CA PHE A 353 -15.17 13.19 8.41
C PHE A 353 -14.98 11.68 8.68
N CYS A 354 -14.88 11.32 9.97
CA CYS A 354 -14.74 9.93 10.37
C CYS A 354 -16.09 9.25 10.70
N GLY A 355 -17.22 9.87 10.36
CA GLY A 355 -18.55 9.28 10.46
C GLY A 355 -19.16 9.29 11.86
N TRP A 356 -18.71 10.15 12.79
CA TRP A 356 -19.40 10.37 14.05
C TRP A 356 -20.48 11.42 13.92
N LYS A 357 -21.68 11.12 14.45
CA LYS A 357 -22.78 12.07 14.53
C LYS A 357 -22.63 13.09 15.67
N SER A 358 -21.69 12.86 16.59
CA SER A 358 -21.48 13.68 17.78
C SER A 358 -20.00 13.76 18.12
N ASP A 359 -19.49 15.00 18.27
CA ASP A 359 -18.13 15.28 18.74
C ASP A 359 -17.88 14.70 20.13
N LEU A 360 -18.89 14.72 21.01
CA LEU A 360 -18.79 14.14 22.36
C LEU A 360 -18.59 12.62 22.29
N ALA A 361 -19.33 11.92 21.43
CA ALA A 361 -19.18 10.47 21.24
C ALA A 361 -17.81 10.12 20.68
N PHE A 362 -17.31 10.88 19.72
CA PHE A 362 -15.95 10.74 19.19
C PHE A 362 -14.90 10.89 20.28
N ARG A 363 -14.94 11.99 21.04
CA ARG A 363 -13.96 12.26 22.13
C ARG A 363 -13.95 11.15 23.17
N LYS A 364 -15.14 10.66 23.56
CA LYS A 364 -15.27 9.56 24.52
C LYS A 364 -14.66 8.26 23.99
N ALA A 365 -14.98 7.89 22.74
CA ALA A 365 -14.45 6.70 22.10
C ALA A 365 -12.92 6.77 21.91
N PHE A 366 -12.43 7.93 21.46
CA PHE A 366 -10.99 8.17 21.26
C PHE A 366 -10.21 8.07 22.58
N LYS A 367 -10.68 8.76 23.64
CA LYS A 367 -10.05 8.71 24.97
C LYS A 367 -10.10 7.30 25.58
N SER A 368 -11.21 6.58 25.39
CA SER A 368 -11.32 5.18 25.85
C SER A 368 -10.30 4.27 25.16
N ARG A 369 -9.99 4.51 23.88
CA ARG A 369 -9.06 3.66 23.11
C ARG A 369 -7.61 4.01 23.31
N PHE A 370 -7.27 5.30 23.44
CA PHE A 370 -5.89 5.80 23.44
C PHE A 370 -5.44 6.40 24.79
N GLY A 371 -6.32 6.47 25.77
CA GLY A 371 -6.02 7.03 27.11
C GLY A 371 -5.97 8.56 27.16
N ILE A 372 -5.82 9.24 26.03
CA ILE A 372 -5.70 10.70 25.90
C ILE A 372 -6.76 11.27 24.96
N SER A 373 -7.04 12.57 25.11
CA SER A 373 -8.02 13.24 24.24
C SER A 373 -7.48 13.47 22.83
N PRO A 374 -8.37 13.62 21.79
CA PRO A 374 -7.94 13.95 20.43
C PRO A 374 -7.07 15.22 20.36
N ARG A 375 -7.36 16.23 21.21
CA ARG A 375 -6.58 17.47 21.27
C ARG A 375 -5.16 17.23 21.82
N GLN A 376 -5.04 16.42 22.87
CA GLN A 376 -3.72 16.04 23.41
C GLN A 376 -2.93 15.19 22.40
N TRP A 377 -3.59 14.28 21.72
CA TRP A 377 -2.95 13.48 20.65
C TRP A 377 -2.36 14.39 19.56
N LYS A 378 -3.13 15.37 19.08
CA LYS A 378 -2.69 16.35 18.07
C LYS A 378 -1.46 17.13 18.57
N SER A 379 -1.51 17.67 19.80
CA SER A 379 -0.39 18.42 20.39
C SER A 379 0.87 17.58 20.56
N ASN A 380 0.75 16.31 20.94
CA ASN A 380 1.88 15.41 21.10
C ASN A 380 2.55 15.11 19.75
N THR A 381 1.76 14.93 18.69
CA THR A 381 2.28 14.68 17.34
C THR A 381 2.99 15.91 16.78
N GLU A 382 2.46 17.12 17.03
CA GLU A 382 3.10 18.38 16.63
C GLU A 382 4.40 18.66 17.39
N GLN A 383 4.54 18.17 18.64
CA GLN A 383 5.77 18.29 19.43
C GLN A 383 6.84 17.29 19.02
N THR A 384 6.46 16.09 18.59
CA THR A 384 7.40 15.06 18.13
C THR A 384 8.05 15.47 16.80
N ASP A 385 7.31 16.18 15.94
CA ASP A 385 7.85 16.74 14.68
C ASP A 385 8.76 17.97 14.89
N LYS A 386 8.69 18.62 16.08
CA LYS A 386 9.48 19.82 16.40
C LYS A 386 10.76 19.54 17.20
N GLN A 387 10.98 18.31 17.69
CA GLN A 387 12.24 17.94 18.33
C GLN A 387 13.26 17.48 17.28
N PRO A 388 14.36 18.23 17.05
CA PRO A 388 15.47 17.72 16.26
C PRO A 388 15.99 16.45 16.95
N ARG A 389 16.16 15.39 16.18
CA ARG A 389 16.84 14.16 16.63
C ARG A 389 18.20 14.61 17.19
N ARG A 390 18.33 14.64 18.50
CA ARG A 390 19.64 14.75 19.15
C ARG A 390 20.40 13.51 18.71
N ASP A 391 21.53 13.75 18.04
CA ASP A 391 22.48 12.76 17.60
C ASP A 391 22.72 11.73 18.71
N ALA A 392 22.26 10.51 18.49
CA ALA A 392 22.74 9.37 19.24
C ALA A 392 24.16 9.07 18.72
N THR A 393 25.14 9.72 19.32
CA THR A 393 26.54 9.29 19.21
C THR A 393 26.60 7.83 19.66
N PRO A 394 27.08 6.90 18.84
CA PRO A 394 27.24 5.52 19.29
C PRO A 394 28.20 5.50 20.48
N ALA A 395 27.76 4.99 21.62
CA ALA A 395 28.60 4.74 22.77
C ALA A 395 29.76 3.82 22.31
N ALA A 396 31.00 4.28 22.57
CA ALA A 396 32.19 3.49 22.35
C ALA A 396 32.10 2.20 23.21
N PRO A 397 32.56 1.05 22.67
CA PRO A 397 32.57 -0.20 23.40
C PRO A 397 33.49 -0.05 24.63
N PRO A 398 33.16 -0.69 25.79
CA PRO A 398 34.00 -0.61 26.97
C PRO A 398 35.37 -1.20 26.68
N SER A 399 36.44 -0.47 27.03
CA SER A 399 37.83 -0.89 26.98
C SER A 399 38.00 -2.15 27.81
N GLU A 400 38.43 -3.23 27.21
CA GLU A 400 38.87 -4.45 27.90
C GLU A 400 40.03 -4.13 28.82
N GLY A 401 39.82 -4.41 30.12
CA GLY A 401 40.82 -4.29 31.16
C GLY A 401 41.96 -5.30 30.92
N THR A 402 43.16 -4.79 30.78
CA THR A 402 44.42 -5.53 30.76
C THR A 402 44.61 -6.28 32.06
N THR A 403 44.37 -7.58 32.06
CA THR A 403 44.83 -8.48 33.12
C THR A 403 46.21 -8.98 32.74
N ARG A 404 47.24 -8.45 33.46
CA ARG A 404 48.60 -8.96 33.47
C ARG A 404 48.60 -10.41 33.97
N VAL A 405 48.98 -11.36 33.12
CA VAL A 405 49.44 -12.70 33.56
C VAL A 405 50.96 -12.79 33.35
N ARG A 406 51.64 -13.09 34.47
CA ARG A 406 53.09 -13.28 34.60
C ARG A 406 53.56 -14.44 33.71
N GLY A 407 54.79 -14.29 33.23
CA GLY A 407 55.50 -15.20 32.35
C GLY A 407 55.87 -16.53 32.97
N VAL A 408 56.14 -17.49 32.08
CA VAL A 408 57.03 -18.66 32.22
C VAL A 408 57.64 -18.95 30.83
N PRO A 409 58.89 -19.45 30.75
CA PRO A 409 59.84 -19.15 29.68
C PRO A 409 59.84 -20.17 28.53
N SER A 410 60.54 -19.74 27.48
CA SER A 410 60.92 -20.42 26.25
C SER A 410 61.41 -21.86 26.37
N ARG A 411 61.06 -22.69 25.40
CA ARG A 411 61.99 -23.67 24.81
C ARG A 411 61.60 -24.07 23.39
N ASP A 412 62.54 -23.83 22.50
CA ASP A 412 63.00 -24.60 21.35
C ASP A 412 62.05 -24.84 20.15
N GLN A 413 62.43 -24.21 19.07
CA GLN A 413 62.35 -24.76 17.68
C GLN A 413 63.16 -26.06 17.56
N PRO A 414 63.01 -26.96 16.57
CA PRO A 414 63.18 -26.57 15.16
C PRO A 414 62.32 -27.34 14.10
N ASN A 415 62.32 -26.73 12.91
CA ASN A 415 62.32 -27.30 11.55
C ASN A 415 61.41 -28.52 11.22
N LEU A 416 60.44 -28.33 10.37
CA LEU A 416 60.46 -28.74 8.93
C LEU A 416 59.24 -28.10 8.26
#